data_97aa0751e993bca53395d3e78c2d1907
#
_entry.id   97aa0751e993bca53395d3e78c2d1907
#
_cell.length_a   1.000
_cell.length_b   1.000
_cell.length_c   1.000
_cell.angle_alpha   90.00
_cell.angle_beta   90.00
_cell.angle_gamma   90.00
#
_symmetry.space_group_name_H-M   'P 1'
#
loop_
_entity.id
_entity.type
_entity.pdbx_description
1 polymer ?
#
loop_
_entity_poly.entity_id
_entity_poly.type
_entity_poly.pdbx_seq_one_letter_code
_entity_poly.pdbx_strand_id
1 'polypeptide(L)'
;MTSRPVINDMSSFWMPFTANRQFKSAPRLLESAKGMYYRSSDGREVLDGCAGLWCVNAGHGREQIVSAVTAQMQTMDFAPTFQMAHPLAFKAASKVAELMPEGLDRIFFTNSGSESVDTALKIAIAYHRARGEGQRTRLIGRERGYHGVGFGGISVGGIGPNRKAYSGNLIPGVDHLPHTHNPEHNSFTQGQPVWGAHLAEDLERLIALHDASTIAAVIVEPVSGSTGVLVPPQGYLQKLREITAKHGILLIFDEVITGFGRLGKATASEYFGVTPDILTLAKAINNAAIPMGAVAAHRKIHDAIVDSSSPNAIELFHGYTYSAHPAAAAACIATLDLYRGEGLFERAAGLAPFFEKTVHALRDAPFVKDIRNLGLVAGIELESRPGAPGARAYETFVKCFEAGVLIRYTGDILAFSPPLIIDEAQIHTLFDTVRKVLATVD
;
A
#
# COMPACT_ATOMS: atom_id res chain seq x y z
N MET A 1 -8.05 -38.00 22.94
CA MET A 1 -8.39 -37.59 21.57
C MET A 1 -9.03 -36.21 21.69
N THR A 2 -8.28 -35.14 21.45
CA THR A 2 -8.81 -33.77 21.41
C THR A 2 -9.61 -33.65 20.11
N SER A 3 -10.91 -33.48 20.25
CA SER A 3 -11.78 -33.20 19.10
C SER A 3 -11.26 -31.92 18.37
N ARG A 4 -10.78 -32.07 17.14
CA ARG A 4 -10.53 -30.89 16.29
C ARG A 4 -11.85 -30.11 16.22
N PRO A 5 -11.81 -28.76 16.42
CA PRO A 5 -13.02 -27.97 16.24
C PRO A 5 -13.57 -28.23 14.85
N VAL A 6 -14.89 -28.41 14.76
CA VAL A 6 -15.57 -28.57 13.47
C VAL A 6 -15.37 -27.28 12.70
N ILE A 7 -14.46 -27.31 11.73
CA ILE A 7 -14.28 -26.17 10.79
C ILE A 7 -15.58 -26.07 10.01
N ASN A 8 -16.21 -24.91 10.04
CA ASN A 8 -17.39 -24.63 9.22
C ASN A 8 -17.13 -25.01 7.75
N ASP A 9 -18.19 -25.33 7.03
CA ASP A 9 -18.09 -25.55 5.59
C ASP A 9 -17.44 -24.32 4.91
N MET A 10 -16.26 -24.53 4.35
CA MET A 10 -15.49 -23.48 3.69
C MET A 10 -15.90 -23.28 2.23
N SER A 11 -16.86 -24.02 1.73
CA SER A 11 -17.23 -24.01 0.29
C SER A 11 -17.75 -22.65 -0.17
N SER A 12 -18.58 -22.02 0.65
CA SER A 12 -19.28 -20.78 0.31
C SER A 12 -18.38 -19.55 0.23
N PHE A 13 -17.21 -19.54 0.87
CA PHE A 13 -16.30 -18.40 0.82
C PHE A 13 -15.32 -18.52 -0.34
N TRP A 14 -15.47 -17.63 -1.31
CA TRP A 14 -14.53 -17.46 -2.40
C TRP A 14 -13.42 -16.48 -1.98
N MET A 15 -12.31 -17.01 -1.55
CA MET A 15 -11.18 -16.22 -1.02
C MET A 15 -10.50 -15.43 -2.16
N PRO A 16 -10.24 -14.11 -1.94
CA PRO A 16 -9.57 -13.26 -2.92
C PRO A 16 -8.08 -13.60 -3.02
N PHE A 17 -7.50 -13.46 -4.21
CA PHE A 17 -6.06 -13.69 -4.50
C PHE A 17 -5.49 -14.98 -3.88
N THR A 18 -6.28 -16.05 -3.88
CA THR A 18 -5.93 -17.29 -3.21
C THR A 18 -6.20 -18.48 -4.13
N ALA A 19 -5.28 -19.43 -4.18
CA ALA A 19 -5.52 -20.76 -4.75
C ALA A 19 -6.48 -21.53 -3.82
N ASN A 20 -7.79 -21.33 -4.00
CA ASN A 20 -8.82 -21.77 -3.05
C ASN A 20 -8.80 -23.27 -2.76
N ARG A 21 -8.56 -24.12 -3.76
CA ARG A 21 -8.45 -25.58 -3.55
C ARG A 21 -7.27 -25.92 -2.65
N GLN A 22 -6.10 -25.33 -2.91
CA GLN A 22 -4.89 -25.55 -2.12
C GLN A 22 -5.06 -25.05 -0.68
N PHE A 23 -5.62 -23.85 -0.50
CA PHE A 23 -5.85 -23.30 0.84
C PHE A 23 -6.84 -24.14 1.63
N LYS A 24 -8.00 -24.50 1.02
CA LYS A 24 -9.07 -25.25 1.70
C LYS A 24 -8.67 -26.69 2.05
N SER A 25 -7.66 -27.28 1.37
CA SER A 25 -7.13 -28.60 1.75
C SER A 25 -6.21 -28.57 2.97
N ALA A 26 -5.57 -27.42 3.26
CA ALA A 26 -4.70 -27.23 4.41
C ALA A 26 -4.82 -25.78 4.93
N PRO A 27 -5.97 -25.43 5.56
CA PRO A 27 -6.29 -24.05 5.90
C PRO A 27 -5.42 -23.52 7.04
N ARG A 28 -5.00 -22.26 6.90
CA ARG A 28 -4.29 -21.47 7.91
C ARG A 28 -5.25 -20.44 8.47
N LEU A 29 -5.92 -20.76 9.57
CA LEU A 29 -6.96 -19.92 10.17
C LEU A 29 -6.39 -19.15 11.36
N LEU A 30 -6.74 -17.88 11.46
CA LEU A 30 -6.39 -16.97 12.56
C LEU A 30 -7.66 -16.66 13.34
N GLU A 31 -7.64 -16.85 14.67
CA GLU A 31 -8.81 -16.70 15.54
C GLU A 31 -8.79 -15.44 16.38
N SER A 32 -7.60 -14.98 16.77
CA SER A 32 -7.44 -13.76 17.55
C SER A 32 -6.10 -13.11 17.28
N ALA A 33 -5.96 -11.83 17.67
CA ALA A 33 -4.71 -11.11 17.54
C ALA A 33 -4.54 -10.07 18.66
N LYS A 34 -3.28 -9.89 19.14
CA LYS A 34 -2.92 -8.87 20.12
C LYS A 34 -1.45 -8.44 19.94
N GLY A 35 -1.19 -7.15 19.94
CA GLY A 35 0.17 -6.62 19.81
C GLY A 35 0.82 -7.07 18.50
N MET A 36 1.89 -7.84 18.60
CA MET A 36 2.65 -8.37 17.46
C MET A 36 2.18 -9.76 16.99
N TYR A 37 1.20 -10.37 17.65
CA TYR A 37 0.91 -11.79 17.46
C TYR A 37 -0.53 -12.05 17.06
N TYR A 38 -0.68 -13.00 16.13
CA TYR A 38 -1.92 -13.74 15.91
C TYR A 38 -1.92 -15.03 16.74
N ARG A 39 -3.10 -15.54 17.02
CA ARG A 39 -3.33 -16.90 17.47
C ARG A 39 -4.06 -17.67 16.36
N SER A 40 -3.47 -18.77 15.91
CA SER A 40 -4.08 -19.65 14.93
C SER A 40 -5.06 -20.62 15.56
N SER A 41 -5.95 -21.21 14.74
CA SER A 41 -6.98 -22.16 15.19
C SER A 41 -6.45 -23.47 15.80
N ASP A 42 -5.19 -23.79 15.60
CA ASP A 42 -4.48 -24.90 16.25
C ASP A 42 -3.76 -24.48 17.55
N GLY A 43 -3.97 -23.23 17.99
CA GLY A 43 -3.49 -22.71 19.27
C GLY A 43 -2.08 -22.11 19.27
N ARG A 44 -1.39 -22.07 18.12
CA ARG A 44 -0.05 -21.45 18.02
C ARG A 44 -0.11 -19.93 18.08
N GLU A 45 0.87 -19.34 18.73
CA GLU A 45 1.19 -17.92 18.55
C GLU A 45 1.99 -17.73 17.27
N VAL A 46 1.64 -16.73 16.46
CA VAL A 46 2.25 -16.44 15.17
C VAL A 46 2.66 -14.98 15.13
N LEU A 47 3.97 -14.72 15.15
CA LEU A 47 4.53 -13.38 15.04
C LEU A 47 4.18 -12.76 13.66
N ASP A 48 3.59 -11.58 13.67
CA ASP A 48 3.19 -10.90 12.44
C ASP A 48 4.36 -10.13 11.82
N GLY A 49 5.02 -10.74 10.85
CA GLY A 49 6.10 -10.14 10.08
C GLY A 49 5.65 -9.26 8.89
N CYS A 50 4.32 -9.06 8.71
CA CYS A 50 3.81 -8.32 7.55
C CYS A 50 2.64 -7.36 7.87
N ALA A 51 2.41 -7.02 9.14
CA ALA A 51 1.32 -6.16 9.60
C ALA A 51 -0.03 -6.60 9.00
N GLY A 52 -0.36 -7.89 9.13
CA GLY A 52 -1.49 -8.51 8.46
C GLY A 52 -1.31 -8.53 6.95
N LEU A 53 -1.77 -7.49 6.30
CA LEU A 53 -1.62 -7.26 4.86
C LEU A 53 -1.08 -5.85 4.62
N TRP A 54 0.07 -5.50 5.22
CA TRP A 54 0.70 -4.16 5.15
C TRP A 54 -0.16 -3.06 5.80
N CYS A 55 -0.96 -3.35 6.82
CA CYS A 55 -2.02 -2.44 7.24
C CYS A 55 -2.16 -2.22 8.75
N VAL A 56 -1.66 -3.12 9.60
CA VAL A 56 -1.79 -3.02 11.06
C VAL A 56 -0.53 -2.40 11.66
N ASN A 57 -0.25 -1.14 11.29
CA ASN A 57 1.02 -0.48 11.67
C ASN A 57 1.17 -0.27 13.18
N ALA A 58 0.08 -0.02 13.92
CA ALA A 58 0.11 0.15 15.37
C ALA A 58 0.11 -1.17 16.16
N GLY A 59 0.05 -2.34 15.48
CA GLY A 59 -0.17 -3.61 16.12
C GLY A 59 -1.65 -3.93 16.35
N HIS A 60 -1.92 -5.17 16.74
CA HIS A 60 -3.26 -5.72 16.85
C HIS A 60 -3.93 -5.37 18.18
N GLY A 61 -5.29 -5.33 18.19
CA GLY A 61 -6.10 -5.26 19.39
C GLY A 61 -5.84 -4.02 20.25
N ARG A 62 -5.56 -2.88 19.64
CA ARG A 62 -5.30 -1.60 20.33
C ARG A 62 -6.58 -1.09 20.97
N GLU A 63 -6.57 -1.02 22.30
CA GLU A 63 -7.74 -0.69 23.10
C GLU A 63 -8.32 0.70 22.74
N GLN A 64 -7.48 1.69 22.49
CA GLN A 64 -7.91 3.04 22.11
C GLN A 64 -8.74 3.03 20.82
N ILE A 65 -8.34 2.22 19.83
CA ILE A 65 -9.05 2.10 18.56
C ILE A 65 -10.36 1.32 18.76
N VAL A 66 -10.29 0.18 19.46
CA VAL A 66 -11.47 -0.67 19.74
C VAL A 66 -12.52 0.11 20.50
N SER A 67 -12.13 0.82 21.56
CA SER A 67 -13.03 1.64 22.39
C SER A 67 -13.66 2.78 21.59
N ALA A 68 -12.90 3.48 20.74
CA ALA A 68 -13.42 4.55 19.90
C ALA A 68 -14.47 4.03 18.90
N VAL A 69 -14.23 2.89 18.26
CA VAL A 69 -15.18 2.24 17.34
C VAL A 69 -16.44 1.81 18.09
N THR A 70 -16.29 1.17 19.26
CA THR A 70 -17.41 0.69 20.06
C THR A 70 -18.31 1.85 20.52
N ALA A 71 -17.72 2.91 21.05
CA ALA A 71 -18.45 4.10 21.47
C ALA A 71 -19.19 4.77 20.31
N GLN A 72 -18.55 4.83 19.13
CA GLN A 72 -19.19 5.40 17.95
C GLN A 72 -20.37 4.56 17.47
N MET A 73 -20.23 3.23 17.43
CA MET A 73 -21.31 2.34 17.04
C MET A 73 -22.52 2.41 17.99
N GLN A 74 -22.28 2.66 19.29
CA GLN A 74 -23.35 2.88 20.28
C GLN A 74 -24.03 4.25 20.09
N THR A 75 -23.32 5.25 19.60
CA THR A 75 -23.84 6.62 19.42
C THR A 75 -24.57 6.76 18.08
N MET A 76 -23.96 6.29 17.01
CA MET A 76 -24.49 6.37 15.65
C MET A 76 -23.69 5.42 14.74
N ASP A 77 -24.35 4.40 14.26
CA ASP A 77 -23.78 3.35 13.39
C ASP A 77 -23.50 3.87 11.99
N PHE A 78 -24.40 4.66 11.40
CA PHE A 78 -24.26 5.19 10.05
C PHE A 78 -24.83 6.62 9.95
N ALA A 79 -24.19 7.44 9.13
CA ALA A 79 -24.71 8.69 8.60
C ALA A 79 -24.28 8.85 7.15
N PRO A 80 -25.17 9.28 6.24
CA PRO A 80 -24.79 9.54 4.85
C PRO A 80 -23.87 10.76 4.78
N THR A 81 -22.96 10.76 3.79
CA THR A 81 -22.13 11.92 3.46
C THR A 81 -22.52 12.56 2.11
N PHE A 82 -23.67 12.17 1.57
CA PHE A 82 -24.28 12.81 0.40
C PHE A 82 -25.31 13.83 0.89
N GLN A 83 -24.99 15.12 0.75
CA GLN A 83 -25.82 16.26 1.18
C GLN A 83 -26.12 16.32 2.69
N MET A 84 -25.60 15.38 3.45
CA MET A 84 -25.59 15.29 4.92
C MET A 84 -24.18 14.99 5.38
N ALA A 85 -23.88 15.12 6.65
CA ALA A 85 -22.58 14.78 7.20
C ALA A 85 -22.66 14.56 8.72
N HIS A 86 -21.54 14.15 9.31
CA HIS A 86 -21.37 14.05 10.74
C HIS A 86 -20.01 14.66 11.17
N PRO A 87 -19.89 15.17 12.42
CA PRO A 87 -18.70 15.92 12.85
C PRO A 87 -17.38 15.14 12.75
N LEU A 88 -17.41 13.81 12.96
CA LEU A 88 -16.20 13.01 12.92
C LEU A 88 -15.59 12.90 11.52
N ALA A 89 -16.39 12.99 10.43
CA ALA A 89 -15.87 13.03 9.08
C ALA A 89 -14.91 14.20 8.87
N PHE A 90 -15.32 15.40 9.28
CA PHE A 90 -14.49 16.61 9.19
C PHE A 90 -13.27 16.54 10.10
N LYS A 91 -13.45 16.05 11.34
CA LYS A 91 -12.34 15.89 12.29
C LYS A 91 -11.30 14.89 11.77
N ALA A 92 -11.73 13.75 11.19
CA ALA A 92 -10.85 12.78 10.58
C ALA A 92 -10.10 13.38 9.37
N ALA A 93 -10.80 14.12 8.50
CA ALA A 93 -10.19 14.81 7.38
C ALA A 93 -9.10 15.79 7.81
N SER A 94 -9.39 16.62 8.82
CA SER A 94 -8.41 17.57 9.40
C SER A 94 -7.18 16.85 9.94
N LYS A 95 -7.35 15.76 10.70
CA LYS A 95 -6.24 14.99 11.26
C LYS A 95 -5.40 14.29 10.19
N VAL A 96 -6.02 13.79 9.11
CA VAL A 96 -5.27 13.25 7.97
C VAL A 96 -4.49 14.36 7.28
N ALA A 97 -5.12 15.52 7.03
CA ALA A 97 -4.49 16.67 6.38
C ALA A 97 -3.26 17.20 7.16
N GLU A 98 -3.29 17.17 8.51
CA GLU A 98 -2.14 17.54 9.35
C GLU A 98 -0.88 16.69 9.10
N LEU A 99 -1.02 15.48 8.58
CA LEU A 99 0.09 14.57 8.31
C LEU A 99 0.54 14.61 6.85
N MET A 100 -0.20 15.30 5.99
CA MET A 100 0.12 15.37 4.56
C MET A 100 1.12 16.49 4.27
N PRO A 101 1.88 16.38 3.17
CA PRO A 101 2.73 17.48 2.69
C PRO A 101 1.91 18.76 2.48
N GLU A 102 2.58 19.90 2.62
CA GLU A 102 1.94 21.21 2.47
C GLU A 102 1.15 21.32 1.16
N GLY A 103 -0.08 21.79 1.26
CA GLY A 103 -1.00 21.97 0.16
C GLY A 103 -1.86 20.75 -0.19
N LEU A 104 -1.53 19.54 0.26
CA LEU A 104 -2.36 18.33 0.07
C LEU A 104 -3.39 18.20 1.21
N ASP A 105 -4.24 19.17 1.38
CA ASP A 105 -5.15 19.31 2.52
C ASP A 105 -6.63 19.12 2.18
N ARG A 106 -6.94 18.64 0.98
CA ARG A 106 -8.31 18.30 0.57
C ARG A 106 -8.47 16.78 0.56
N ILE A 107 -9.19 16.28 1.56
CA ILE A 107 -9.32 14.84 1.82
C ILE A 107 -10.66 14.33 1.30
N PHE A 108 -10.63 13.36 0.41
CA PHE A 108 -11.79 12.61 -0.08
C PHE A 108 -11.73 11.19 0.46
N PHE A 109 -12.70 10.77 1.27
CA PHE A 109 -12.72 9.44 1.86
C PHE A 109 -13.32 8.38 0.92
N THR A 110 -12.73 7.20 0.95
CA THR A 110 -13.13 5.99 0.23
C THR A 110 -13.15 4.81 1.22
N ASN A 111 -13.40 3.58 0.74
CA ASN A 111 -13.48 2.40 1.61
C ASN A 111 -12.29 1.45 1.41
N SER A 112 -11.43 1.71 0.45
CA SER A 112 -10.27 0.85 0.12
C SER A 112 -9.22 1.62 -0.68
N GLY A 113 -8.00 1.05 -0.78
CA GLY A 113 -6.96 1.58 -1.66
C GLY A 113 -7.35 1.52 -3.15
N SER A 114 -8.09 0.49 -3.56
CA SER A 114 -8.59 0.39 -4.95
C SER A 114 -9.52 1.54 -5.31
N GLU A 115 -10.44 1.87 -4.41
CA GLU A 115 -11.33 3.02 -4.58
C GLU A 115 -10.55 4.35 -4.50
N SER A 116 -9.54 4.45 -3.63
CA SER A 116 -8.68 5.65 -3.56
C SER A 116 -7.97 5.90 -4.87
N VAL A 117 -7.42 4.87 -5.50
CA VAL A 117 -6.77 5.00 -6.81
C VAL A 117 -7.77 5.43 -7.88
N ASP A 118 -8.89 4.71 -8.06
CA ASP A 118 -9.89 5.06 -9.07
C ASP A 118 -10.44 6.49 -8.84
N THR A 119 -10.57 6.92 -7.59
CA THR A 119 -10.94 8.30 -7.23
C THR A 119 -9.86 9.31 -7.62
N ALA A 120 -8.59 9.03 -7.34
CA ALA A 120 -7.48 9.92 -7.70
C ALA A 120 -7.38 10.12 -9.22
N LEU A 121 -7.55 9.04 -10.01
CA LEU A 121 -7.57 9.12 -11.47
C LEU A 121 -8.74 9.98 -11.98
N LYS A 122 -9.93 9.83 -11.39
CA LYS A 122 -11.10 10.65 -11.73
C LYS A 122 -10.90 12.12 -11.35
N ILE A 123 -10.34 12.41 -10.18
CA ILE A 123 -10.01 13.77 -9.76
C ILE A 123 -9.02 14.41 -10.73
N ALA A 124 -7.99 13.68 -11.18
CA ALA A 124 -7.03 14.19 -12.16
C ALA A 124 -7.70 14.58 -13.49
N ILE A 125 -8.58 13.73 -14.02
CA ILE A 125 -9.34 14.00 -15.25
C ILE A 125 -10.30 15.19 -15.04
N ALA A 126 -11.02 15.22 -13.91
CA ALA A 126 -11.95 16.31 -13.58
C ALA A 126 -11.23 17.67 -13.47
N TYR A 127 -10.05 17.69 -12.86
CA TYR A 127 -9.21 18.89 -12.75
C TYR A 127 -8.86 19.47 -14.12
N HIS A 128 -8.36 18.65 -15.03
CA HIS A 128 -8.02 19.14 -16.36
C HIS A 128 -9.26 19.62 -17.15
N ARG A 129 -10.38 18.89 -17.01
CA ARG A 129 -11.65 19.31 -17.62
C ARG A 129 -12.14 20.66 -17.07
N ALA A 130 -12.04 20.86 -15.75
CA ALA A 130 -12.41 22.13 -15.11
C ALA A 130 -11.61 23.33 -15.63
N ARG A 131 -10.37 23.09 -16.07
CA ARG A 131 -9.49 24.09 -16.65
C ARG A 131 -9.64 24.29 -18.17
N GLY A 132 -10.60 23.61 -18.80
CA GLY A 132 -10.78 23.65 -20.25
C GLY A 132 -9.82 22.73 -21.03
N GLU A 133 -9.05 21.90 -20.35
CA GLU A 133 -8.08 20.94 -20.93
C GLU A 133 -8.68 19.52 -21.01
N GLY A 134 -9.95 19.39 -21.41
CA GLY A 134 -10.69 18.12 -21.38
C GLY A 134 -10.13 17.00 -22.26
N GLN A 135 -9.18 17.29 -23.14
CA GLN A 135 -8.43 16.31 -23.92
C GLN A 135 -7.37 15.55 -23.09
N ARG A 136 -6.97 16.06 -21.92
CA ARG A 136 -6.04 15.37 -21.01
C ARG A 136 -6.76 14.22 -20.30
N THR A 137 -6.78 13.06 -20.94
CA THR A 137 -7.43 11.84 -20.41
C THR A 137 -6.49 10.65 -20.32
N ARG A 138 -5.32 10.71 -20.94
CA ARG A 138 -4.33 9.65 -20.91
C ARG A 138 -3.69 9.55 -19.53
N LEU A 139 -3.50 8.31 -19.06
CA LEU A 139 -2.91 7.98 -17.76
C LEU A 139 -1.62 7.19 -17.97
N ILE A 140 -0.62 7.44 -17.15
CA ILE A 140 0.64 6.71 -17.21
C ILE A 140 0.89 6.04 -15.86
N GLY A 141 1.03 4.71 -15.89
CA GLY A 141 1.45 3.91 -14.74
C GLY A 141 2.92 3.50 -14.83
N ARG A 142 3.29 2.46 -14.10
CA ARG A 142 4.62 1.86 -14.16
C ARG A 142 4.51 0.34 -14.22
N GLU A 143 5.33 -0.32 -15.03
CA GLU A 143 5.48 -1.77 -15.01
C GLU A 143 5.73 -2.27 -13.58
N ARG A 144 5.17 -3.42 -13.24
CA ARG A 144 5.20 -4.00 -11.90
C ARG A 144 4.56 -3.13 -10.80
N GLY A 145 3.85 -2.05 -11.14
CA GLY A 145 3.05 -1.27 -10.20
C GLY A 145 1.77 -2.01 -9.79
N TYR A 146 1.34 -1.87 -8.54
CA TYR A 146 0.05 -2.36 -8.05
C TYR A 146 -0.78 -1.20 -7.51
N HIS A 147 -1.95 -0.99 -8.12
CA HIS A 147 -2.84 0.13 -7.79
C HIS A 147 -4.27 -0.34 -7.49
N GLY A 148 -4.40 -1.52 -6.88
CA GLY A 148 -5.71 -2.09 -6.56
C GLY A 148 -6.33 -2.91 -7.69
N VAL A 149 -7.63 -3.16 -7.58
CA VAL A 149 -8.38 -4.13 -8.40
C VAL A 149 -9.55 -3.53 -9.17
N GLY A 150 -9.85 -2.23 -9.01
CA GLY A 150 -10.76 -1.50 -9.89
C GLY A 150 -10.21 -1.45 -11.32
N PHE A 151 -11.08 -1.28 -12.33
CA PHE A 151 -10.62 -1.21 -13.72
C PHE A 151 -9.62 -0.08 -13.98
N GLY A 152 -9.75 1.07 -13.30
CA GLY A 152 -8.74 2.12 -13.30
C GLY A 152 -7.40 1.62 -12.76
N GLY A 153 -7.42 1.08 -11.55
CA GLY A 153 -6.25 0.57 -10.87
C GLY A 153 -5.50 -0.52 -11.62
N ILE A 154 -6.20 -1.54 -12.19
CA ILE A 154 -5.54 -2.58 -13.00
C ILE A 154 -5.06 -2.06 -14.34
N SER A 155 -5.67 -1.00 -14.89
CA SER A 155 -5.25 -0.40 -16.15
C SER A 155 -3.92 0.34 -16.00
N VAL A 156 -3.77 1.17 -14.96
CA VAL A 156 -2.51 1.86 -14.65
C VAL A 156 -1.50 0.95 -13.94
N GLY A 157 -1.96 -0.16 -13.35
CA GLY A 157 -1.10 -1.19 -12.77
C GLY A 157 -0.28 -1.92 -13.82
N GLY A 158 0.89 -2.45 -13.42
CA GLY A 158 1.84 -3.13 -14.31
C GLY A 158 2.03 -4.62 -14.00
N ILE A 159 1.13 -5.25 -13.22
CA ILE A 159 1.21 -6.69 -12.91
C ILE A 159 0.61 -7.49 -14.06
N GLY A 160 1.45 -8.21 -14.78
CA GLY A 160 1.06 -8.97 -15.98
C GLY A 160 -0.16 -9.89 -15.80
N PRO A 161 -0.22 -10.80 -14.81
CA PRO A 161 -1.39 -11.66 -14.57
C PRO A 161 -2.68 -10.88 -14.35
N ASN A 162 -2.67 -9.78 -13.58
CA ASN A 162 -3.86 -8.95 -13.31
C ASN A 162 -4.39 -8.32 -14.61
N ARG A 163 -3.48 -7.81 -15.45
CA ARG A 163 -3.83 -7.19 -16.73
C ARG A 163 -4.35 -8.22 -17.75
N LYS A 164 -3.67 -9.37 -17.88
CA LYS A 164 -4.05 -10.42 -18.83
C LYS A 164 -5.44 -10.98 -18.57
N ALA A 165 -5.82 -11.11 -17.30
CA ALA A 165 -7.14 -11.64 -16.93
C ALA A 165 -8.30 -10.76 -17.42
N TYR A 166 -8.07 -9.45 -17.63
CA TYR A 166 -9.10 -8.47 -17.99
C TYR A 166 -8.71 -7.62 -19.21
N SER A 167 -7.83 -8.12 -20.06
CA SER A 167 -7.19 -7.35 -21.15
C SER A 167 -8.17 -6.66 -22.10
N GLY A 168 -9.34 -7.25 -22.36
CA GLY A 168 -10.36 -6.67 -23.22
C GLY A 168 -11.17 -5.53 -22.61
N ASN A 169 -11.03 -5.28 -21.28
CA ASN A 169 -11.82 -4.29 -20.54
C ASN A 169 -10.95 -3.25 -19.82
N LEU A 170 -9.65 -3.20 -20.13
CA LEU A 170 -8.78 -2.16 -19.56
C LEU A 170 -9.15 -0.79 -20.16
N ILE A 171 -8.99 0.26 -19.34
CA ILE A 171 -9.26 1.63 -19.78
C ILE A 171 -8.30 1.96 -20.94
N PRO A 172 -8.81 2.49 -22.08
CA PRO A 172 -7.96 2.93 -23.17
C PRO A 172 -7.13 4.17 -22.82
N GLY A 173 -6.03 4.38 -23.54
CA GLY A 173 -5.16 5.55 -23.32
C GLY A 173 -4.31 5.43 -22.06
N VAL A 174 -3.86 4.23 -21.71
CA VAL A 174 -2.95 4.00 -20.61
C VAL A 174 -1.62 3.46 -21.13
N ASP A 175 -0.53 4.09 -20.72
CA ASP A 175 0.85 3.67 -20.99
C ASP A 175 1.60 3.38 -19.67
N HIS A 176 2.78 2.78 -19.77
CA HIS A 176 3.58 2.39 -18.62
C HIS A 176 5.04 2.82 -18.78
N LEU A 177 5.58 3.40 -17.72
CA LEU A 177 7.02 3.58 -17.55
C LEU A 177 7.67 2.21 -17.28
N PRO A 178 8.95 2.02 -17.62
CA PRO A 178 9.68 0.82 -17.23
C PRO A 178 9.80 0.73 -15.71
N HIS A 179 9.84 -0.49 -15.18
CA HIS A 179 10.11 -0.70 -13.75
C HIS A 179 11.58 -0.41 -13.40
N THR A 180 11.86 -0.12 -12.12
CA THR A 180 13.20 0.27 -11.65
C THR A 180 14.03 -0.91 -11.12
N HIS A 181 13.48 -2.13 -11.11
CA HIS A 181 14.20 -3.30 -10.62
C HIS A 181 15.24 -3.77 -11.63
N ASN A 182 16.50 -3.75 -11.23
CA ASN A 182 17.62 -4.23 -12.04
C ASN A 182 18.62 -5.02 -11.17
N PRO A 183 18.57 -6.37 -11.19
CA PRO A 183 19.47 -7.18 -10.37
C PRO A 183 20.96 -7.05 -10.74
N GLU A 184 21.29 -6.72 -11.99
CA GLU A 184 22.68 -6.57 -12.41
C GLU A 184 23.37 -5.38 -11.73
N HIS A 185 22.62 -4.31 -11.46
CA HIS A 185 23.13 -3.07 -10.89
C HIS A 185 22.76 -2.87 -9.42
N ASN A 186 21.63 -3.43 -8.96
CA ASN A 186 20.99 -3.04 -7.71
C ASN A 186 20.86 -4.17 -6.68
N SER A 187 21.36 -5.39 -6.96
CA SER A 187 21.26 -6.51 -6.01
C SER A 187 21.97 -6.18 -4.69
N PHE A 188 21.33 -6.59 -3.60
CA PHE A 188 21.79 -6.42 -2.22
C PHE A 188 22.04 -4.96 -1.82
N THR A 189 21.39 -4.01 -2.49
CA THR A 189 21.47 -2.60 -2.10
C THR A 189 20.74 -2.37 -0.78
N GLN A 190 21.43 -1.74 0.16
CA GLN A 190 20.85 -1.23 1.40
C GLN A 190 20.28 0.18 1.13
N GLY A 191 19.00 0.37 1.42
CA GLY A 191 18.32 1.62 1.08
C GLY A 191 18.09 1.83 -0.43
N GLN A 192 18.23 3.09 -0.88
CA GLN A 192 17.99 3.45 -2.28
C GLN A 192 19.16 3.06 -3.19
N PRO A 193 18.92 2.33 -4.29
CA PRO A 193 19.97 2.07 -5.28
C PRO A 193 20.40 3.34 -5.99
N VAL A 194 21.68 3.38 -6.40
CA VAL A 194 22.27 4.51 -7.12
C VAL A 194 21.87 4.49 -8.60
N TRP A 195 21.82 3.29 -9.19
CA TRP A 195 21.50 3.13 -10.61
C TRP A 195 19.99 3.15 -10.86
N GLY A 196 19.56 3.90 -11.91
CA GLY A 196 18.22 3.80 -12.46
C GLY A 196 17.41 5.09 -12.44
N ALA A 197 17.94 6.24 -11.98
CA ALA A 197 17.25 7.53 -12.04
C ALA A 197 16.84 7.93 -13.46
N HIS A 198 17.67 7.63 -14.45
CA HIS A 198 17.44 7.89 -15.87
C HIS A 198 16.20 7.17 -16.44
N LEU A 199 15.73 6.10 -15.81
CA LEU A 199 14.50 5.40 -16.23
C LEU A 199 13.25 6.30 -16.13
N ALA A 200 13.30 7.37 -15.34
CA ALA A 200 12.24 8.38 -15.31
C ALA A 200 12.15 9.20 -16.62
N GLU A 201 13.24 9.26 -17.40
CA GLU A 201 13.28 10.01 -18.66
C GLU A 201 12.44 9.36 -19.77
N ASP A 202 12.04 8.08 -19.60
CA ASP A 202 11.11 7.45 -20.53
C ASP A 202 9.75 8.17 -20.57
N LEU A 203 9.42 8.95 -19.53
CA LEU A 203 8.26 9.82 -19.54
C LEU A 203 8.35 10.90 -20.66
N GLU A 204 9.54 11.46 -20.93
CA GLU A 204 9.71 12.42 -22.04
C GLU A 204 9.47 11.74 -23.41
N ARG A 205 9.85 10.46 -23.55
CA ARG A 205 9.54 9.68 -24.77
C ARG A 205 8.03 9.49 -24.95
N LEU A 206 7.30 9.16 -23.88
CA LEU A 206 5.84 9.05 -23.93
C LEU A 206 5.16 10.40 -24.21
N ILE A 207 5.69 11.48 -23.63
CA ILE A 207 5.21 12.84 -23.91
C ILE A 207 5.43 13.21 -25.39
N ALA A 208 6.59 12.91 -25.94
CA ALA A 208 6.87 13.16 -27.36
C ALA A 208 5.96 12.34 -28.29
N LEU A 209 5.59 11.12 -27.88
CA LEU A 209 4.72 10.24 -28.67
C LEU A 209 3.25 10.68 -28.66
N HIS A 210 2.74 11.14 -27.51
CA HIS A 210 1.31 11.35 -27.30
C HIS A 210 0.90 12.82 -27.20
N ASP A 211 1.83 13.74 -27.14
CA ASP A 211 1.65 15.15 -26.76
C ASP A 211 1.26 15.35 -25.29
N ALA A 212 1.97 16.24 -24.61
CA ALA A 212 1.72 16.58 -23.20
C ALA A 212 0.27 17.00 -22.94
N SER A 213 -0.38 17.65 -23.90
CA SER A 213 -1.76 18.13 -23.80
C SER A 213 -2.81 17.00 -23.72
N THR A 214 -2.42 15.75 -23.98
CA THR A 214 -3.32 14.58 -23.86
C THR A 214 -3.17 13.83 -22.55
N ILE A 215 -2.07 14.05 -21.79
CA ILE A 215 -1.72 13.29 -20.59
C ILE A 215 -2.26 14.00 -19.36
N ALA A 216 -3.10 13.31 -18.59
CA ALA A 216 -3.68 13.81 -17.34
C ALA A 216 -2.75 13.62 -16.16
N ALA A 217 -2.26 12.41 -15.96
CA ALA A 217 -1.49 12.07 -14.76
C ALA A 217 -0.52 10.91 -14.97
N VAL A 218 0.52 10.92 -14.15
CA VAL A 218 1.41 9.77 -13.87
C VAL A 218 1.11 9.27 -12.46
N ILE A 219 0.92 7.96 -12.29
CA ILE A 219 0.77 7.33 -10.97
C ILE A 219 1.87 6.32 -10.72
N VAL A 220 2.50 6.41 -9.53
CA VAL A 220 3.53 5.46 -9.08
C VAL A 220 3.42 5.20 -7.58
N GLU A 221 3.73 3.97 -7.16
CA GLU A 221 4.08 3.71 -5.76
C GLU A 221 5.49 4.28 -5.50
N PRO A 222 5.73 5.10 -4.48
CA PRO A 222 7.09 5.53 -4.13
C PRO A 222 8.03 4.34 -3.88
N VAL A 223 7.53 3.31 -3.16
CA VAL A 223 8.16 1.99 -3.06
C VAL A 223 7.11 0.97 -3.53
N SER A 224 7.40 0.21 -4.58
CA SER A 224 6.47 -0.82 -5.06
C SER A 224 6.46 -2.01 -4.11
N GLY A 225 5.47 -2.05 -3.21
CA GLY A 225 5.39 -3.06 -2.16
C GLY A 225 5.01 -4.43 -2.69
N SER A 226 3.82 -4.53 -3.30
CA SER A 226 3.16 -5.80 -3.68
C SER A 226 3.95 -6.65 -4.68
N THR A 227 4.80 -6.06 -5.48
CA THR A 227 5.61 -6.74 -6.49
C THR A 227 7.03 -7.06 -6.03
N GLY A 228 7.28 -6.95 -4.73
CA GLY A 228 8.51 -7.43 -4.12
C GLY A 228 9.42 -6.35 -3.54
N VAL A 229 8.85 -5.27 -3.02
CA VAL A 229 9.59 -4.18 -2.35
C VAL A 229 10.63 -3.56 -3.28
N LEU A 230 10.17 -3.00 -4.40
CA LEU A 230 11.05 -2.34 -5.35
C LEU A 230 11.31 -0.90 -4.88
N VAL A 231 12.47 -0.69 -4.29
CA VAL A 231 12.92 0.61 -3.80
C VAL A 231 13.28 1.52 -5.00
N PRO A 232 12.81 2.78 -5.04
CA PRO A 232 13.13 3.68 -6.14
C PRO A 232 14.61 4.06 -6.11
N PRO A 233 15.28 4.16 -7.28
CA PRO A 233 16.63 4.70 -7.34
C PRO A 233 16.72 6.14 -6.84
N GLN A 234 17.89 6.53 -6.34
CA GLN A 234 18.17 7.91 -5.92
C GLN A 234 17.91 8.86 -7.11
N GLY A 235 17.10 9.92 -6.89
CA GLY A 235 16.77 10.90 -7.91
C GLY A 235 15.63 10.51 -8.87
N TYR A 236 15.15 9.25 -8.86
CA TYR A 236 14.09 8.81 -9.77
C TYR A 236 12.76 9.56 -9.55
N LEU A 237 12.30 9.67 -8.31
CA LEU A 237 11.05 10.36 -7.98
C LEU A 237 11.16 11.87 -8.19
N GLN A 238 12.31 12.45 -7.88
CA GLN A 238 12.61 13.87 -8.14
C GLN A 238 12.54 14.17 -9.65
N LYS A 239 13.09 13.28 -10.47
CA LYS A 239 13.06 13.43 -11.94
C LYS A 239 11.65 13.31 -12.49
N LEU A 240 10.84 12.37 -11.99
CA LEU A 240 9.42 12.28 -12.35
C LEU A 240 8.67 13.58 -11.99
N ARG A 241 8.92 14.14 -10.80
CA ARG A 241 8.30 15.41 -10.38
C ARG A 241 8.71 16.57 -11.31
N GLU A 242 10.00 16.65 -11.65
CA GLU A 242 10.51 17.68 -12.56
C GLU A 242 9.81 17.63 -13.92
N ILE A 243 9.77 16.45 -14.55
CA ILE A 243 9.16 16.25 -15.87
C ILE A 243 7.66 16.52 -15.81
N THR A 244 6.93 15.99 -14.84
CA THR A 244 5.48 16.19 -14.72
C THR A 244 5.14 17.66 -14.50
N ALA A 245 5.90 18.38 -13.66
CA ALA A 245 5.71 19.81 -13.43
C ALA A 245 5.95 20.64 -14.71
N LYS A 246 7.03 20.36 -15.44
CA LYS A 246 7.38 21.02 -16.70
C LYS A 246 6.25 20.95 -17.74
N HIS A 247 5.55 19.83 -17.80
CA HIS A 247 4.53 19.56 -18.81
C HIS A 247 3.09 19.73 -18.31
N GLY A 248 2.89 20.17 -17.07
CA GLY A 248 1.56 20.36 -16.46
C GLY A 248 0.79 19.05 -16.28
N ILE A 249 1.48 17.94 -16.19
CA ILE A 249 0.95 16.60 -15.90
C ILE A 249 0.88 16.42 -14.40
N LEU A 250 -0.22 15.86 -13.87
CA LEU A 250 -0.33 15.60 -12.44
C LEU A 250 0.52 14.38 -12.04
N LEU A 251 1.20 14.47 -10.89
CA LEU A 251 1.89 13.35 -10.27
C LEU A 251 1.05 12.82 -9.12
N ILE A 252 0.74 11.52 -9.15
CA ILE A 252 0.01 10.81 -8.10
C ILE A 252 0.97 9.83 -7.44
N PHE A 253 1.15 9.94 -6.11
CA PHE A 253 1.82 8.89 -5.33
C PHE A 253 0.80 7.97 -4.70
N ASP A 254 0.93 6.67 -4.99
CA ASP A 254 0.19 5.64 -4.29
C ASP A 254 0.92 5.27 -2.99
N GLU A 255 0.47 5.86 -1.90
CA GLU A 255 1.02 5.63 -0.56
C GLU A 255 0.16 4.71 0.31
N VAL A 256 -0.63 3.86 -0.30
CA VAL A 256 -1.47 2.88 0.39
C VAL A 256 -0.64 1.93 1.28
N ILE A 257 0.62 1.66 0.92
CA ILE A 257 1.55 0.86 1.74
C ILE A 257 2.54 1.75 2.51
N THR A 258 3.08 2.77 1.86
CA THR A 258 4.18 3.57 2.40
C THR A 258 3.75 4.62 3.42
N GLY A 259 2.50 5.04 3.38
CA GLY A 259 1.94 6.00 4.33
C GLY A 259 1.89 5.49 5.78
N PHE A 260 1.81 6.42 6.69
CA PHE A 260 1.66 6.19 8.13
C PHE A 260 2.80 5.39 8.77
N GLY A 261 4.04 5.85 8.55
CA GLY A 261 5.19 5.44 9.35
C GLY A 261 6.05 4.31 8.77
N ARG A 262 5.68 3.68 7.64
CA ARG A 262 6.40 2.53 7.09
C ARG A 262 7.89 2.83 6.81
N LEU A 263 8.19 4.05 6.39
CA LEU A 263 9.56 4.54 6.14
C LEU A 263 10.10 5.43 7.28
N GLY A 264 9.42 5.47 8.43
CA GLY A 264 9.81 6.33 9.55
C GLY A 264 9.35 7.78 9.44
N LYS A 265 8.50 8.09 8.47
CA LYS A 265 7.85 9.39 8.24
C LYS A 265 6.36 9.21 8.04
N ALA A 266 5.57 10.28 8.18
CA ALA A 266 4.13 10.22 7.97
C ALA A 266 3.78 9.75 6.55
N THR A 267 4.53 10.22 5.55
CA THR A 267 4.38 9.85 4.14
C THR A 267 5.74 9.54 3.50
N ALA A 268 5.74 8.74 2.44
CA ALA A 268 6.93 8.56 1.60
C ALA A 268 7.28 9.85 0.85
N SER A 269 6.30 10.67 0.52
CA SER A 269 6.50 12.02 -0.02
C SER A 269 7.44 12.84 0.86
N GLU A 270 7.21 12.85 2.18
CA GLU A 270 8.10 13.51 3.15
C GLU A 270 9.49 12.84 3.19
N TYR A 271 9.53 11.51 3.21
CA TYR A 271 10.77 10.74 3.25
C TYR A 271 11.70 11.05 2.06
N PHE A 272 11.14 11.11 0.85
CA PHE A 272 11.91 11.36 -0.39
C PHE A 272 12.07 12.85 -0.72
N GLY A 273 11.41 13.74 0.01
CA GLY A 273 11.41 15.18 -0.28
C GLY A 273 10.76 15.53 -1.64
N VAL A 274 9.74 14.77 -2.05
CA VAL A 274 9.02 14.96 -3.32
C VAL A 274 7.53 15.10 -3.04
N THR A 275 6.96 16.27 -3.29
CA THR A 275 5.53 16.51 -3.12
C THR A 275 4.78 16.23 -4.42
N PRO A 276 3.89 15.23 -4.47
CA PRO A 276 3.01 14.99 -5.61
C PRO A 276 1.84 15.96 -5.62
N ASP A 277 0.99 15.88 -6.63
CA ASP A 277 -0.26 16.66 -6.70
C ASP A 277 -1.41 15.94 -5.97
N ILE A 278 -1.35 14.61 -5.89
CA ILE A 278 -2.37 13.76 -5.24
C ILE A 278 -1.67 12.59 -4.53
N LEU A 279 -2.15 12.22 -3.35
CA LEU A 279 -1.78 11.00 -2.62
C LEU A 279 -2.98 10.06 -2.51
N THR A 280 -2.78 8.75 -2.68
CA THR A 280 -3.78 7.74 -2.31
C THR A 280 -3.37 7.04 -1.03
N LEU A 281 -4.31 6.87 -0.12
CA LEU A 281 -4.14 6.36 1.23
C LEU A 281 -5.16 5.26 1.53
N ALA A 282 -4.80 4.30 2.37
CA ALA A 282 -5.68 3.29 2.93
C ALA A 282 -4.97 2.54 4.07
N LYS A 283 -5.33 1.29 4.32
CA LYS A 283 -4.61 0.35 5.22
C LYS A 283 -4.35 0.94 6.62
N ALA A 284 -3.15 1.47 6.82
CA ALA A 284 -2.72 2.01 8.11
C ALA A 284 -3.42 3.32 8.51
N ILE A 285 -4.21 3.94 7.64
CA ILE A 285 -4.97 5.16 7.94
C ILE A 285 -5.83 5.02 9.22
N ASN A 286 -6.32 3.82 9.48
CA ASN A 286 -7.08 3.48 10.68
C ASN A 286 -6.68 2.12 11.27
N ASN A 287 -5.42 1.70 11.04
CA ASN A 287 -4.85 0.44 11.51
C ASN A 287 -5.65 -0.79 11.03
N ALA A 288 -6.31 -0.69 9.88
CA ALA A 288 -7.20 -1.72 9.30
C ALA A 288 -8.38 -2.15 10.20
N ALA A 289 -8.74 -1.35 11.20
CA ALA A 289 -9.82 -1.69 12.13
C ALA A 289 -11.19 -1.71 11.43
N ILE A 290 -11.44 -0.78 10.52
CA ILE A 290 -12.65 -0.68 9.69
C ILE A 290 -12.21 -0.36 8.25
N PRO A 291 -12.82 -0.95 7.20
CA PRO A 291 -12.49 -0.60 5.82
C PRO A 291 -12.54 0.92 5.58
N MET A 292 -11.42 1.49 5.13
CA MET A 292 -11.28 2.92 4.85
C MET A 292 -10.12 3.16 3.91
N GLY A 293 -10.28 4.16 3.06
CA GLY A 293 -9.23 4.78 2.26
C GLY A 293 -9.45 6.28 2.16
N ALA A 294 -8.51 6.97 1.55
CA ALA A 294 -8.62 8.39 1.28
C ALA A 294 -7.78 8.81 0.08
N VAL A 295 -8.17 9.91 -0.54
CA VAL A 295 -7.35 10.68 -1.46
C VAL A 295 -7.06 12.02 -0.82
N ALA A 296 -5.78 12.38 -0.72
CA ALA A 296 -5.37 13.73 -0.36
C ALA A 296 -4.98 14.47 -1.64
N ALA A 297 -5.74 15.48 -2.03
CA ALA A 297 -5.51 16.29 -3.21
C ALA A 297 -4.96 17.68 -2.82
N HIS A 298 -4.08 18.22 -3.65
CA HIS A 298 -3.61 19.57 -3.47
C HIS A 298 -4.77 20.56 -3.61
N ARG A 299 -4.85 21.58 -2.72
CA ARG A 299 -5.95 22.56 -2.70
C ARG A 299 -6.21 23.20 -4.07
N LYS A 300 -5.16 23.48 -4.88
CA LYS A 300 -5.31 24.01 -6.23
C LYS A 300 -6.18 23.13 -7.14
N ILE A 301 -6.17 21.81 -6.94
CA ILE A 301 -6.97 20.85 -7.72
C ILE A 301 -8.44 20.95 -7.31
N HIS A 302 -8.69 20.92 -6.00
CA HIS A 302 -10.02 21.08 -5.43
C HIS A 302 -10.64 22.41 -5.85
N ASP A 303 -9.92 23.52 -5.63
CA ASP A 303 -10.42 24.86 -5.90
C ASP A 303 -10.73 25.04 -7.38
N ALA A 304 -9.88 24.55 -8.30
CA ALA A 304 -10.16 24.60 -9.73
C ALA A 304 -11.45 23.83 -10.13
N ILE A 305 -11.71 22.68 -9.50
CA ILE A 305 -12.94 21.90 -9.75
C ILE A 305 -14.17 22.63 -9.20
N VAL A 306 -14.09 23.14 -7.97
CA VAL A 306 -15.17 23.88 -7.32
C VAL A 306 -15.50 25.17 -8.08
N ASP A 307 -14.49 25.97 -8.38
CA ASP A 307 -14.66 27.28 -9.05
C ASP A 307 -15.19 27.16 -10.50
N SER A 308 -15.00 25.99 -11.14
CA SER A 308 -15.53 25.72 -12.47
C SER A 308 -17.03 25.45 -12.51
N SER A 309 -17.65 25.25 -11.35
CA SER A 309 -19.05 24.86 -11.21
C SER A 309 -19.90 26.00 -10.69
N SER A 310 -21.21 25.97 -10.98
CA SER A 310 -22.16 26.93 -10.40
C SER A 310 -22.26 26.71 -8.88
N PRO A 311 -22.50 27.77 -8.07
CA PRO A 311 -22.49 27.69 -6.60
C PRO A 311 -23.42 26.64 -5.97
N ASN A 312 -24.45 26.21 -6.69
CA ASN A 312 -25.43 25.21 -6.22
C ASN A 312 -25.36 23.89 -6.99
N ALA A 313 -24.33 23.67 -7.81
CA ALA A 313 -24.13 22.46 -8.57
C ALA A 313 -23.24 21.47 -7.80
N ILE A 314 -23.41 20.18 -8.07
CA ILE A 314 -22.44 19.16 -7.64
C ILE A 314 -21.20 19.30 -8.54
N GLU A 315 -20.08 19.71 -7.97
CA GLU A 315 -18.83 19.97 -8.70
C GLU A 315 -18.10 18.69 -9.13
N LEU A 316 -18.23 17.60 -8.36
CA LEU A 316 -17.61 16.30 -8.63
C LEU A 316 -18.65 15.18 -8.50
N PHE A 317 -19.09 14.63 -9.65
CA PHE A 317 -20.07 13.53 -9.69
C PHE A 317 -19.41 12.18 -9.33
N HIS A 318 -18.98 12.07 -8.09
CA HIS A 318 -18.30 10.90 -7.56
C HIS A 318 -18.46 10.80 -6.03
N GLY A 319 -18.63 9.58 -5.53
CA GLY A 319 -18.74 9.28 -4.11
C GLY A 319 -19.12 7.83 -3.85
N TYR A 320 -18.92 7.37 -2.64
CA TYR A 320 -19.30 6.03 -2.20
C TYR A 320 -20.26 6.13 -1.01
N THR A 321 -21.20 5.22 -0.92
CA THR A 321 -22.21 5.18 0.16
C THR A 321 -21.56 5.21 1.55
N TYR A 322 -20.41 4.58 1.71
CA TYR A 322 -19.69 4.47 2.99
C TYR A 322 -18.50 5.42 3.12
N SER A 323 -18.35 6.40 2.22
CA SER A 323 -17.33 7.45 2.38
C SER A 323 -17.41 8.09 3.76
N ALA A 324 -16.30 8.12 4.51
CA ALA A 324 -16.22 8.63 5.87
C ALA A 324 -17.24 7.98 6.85
N HIS A 325 -17.48 6.67 6.74
CA HIS A 325 -18.33 5.94 7.69
C HIS A 325 -18.00 6.31 9.15
N PRO A 326 -18.99 6.59 10.03
CA PRO A 326 -18.73 7.08 11.38
C PRO A 326 -17.74 6.24 12.20
N ALA A 327 -17.89 4.90 12.18
CA ALA A 327 -16.98 4.00 12.87
C ALA A 327 -15.56 4.03 12.26
N ALA A 328 -15.44 4.15 10.93
CA ALA A 328 -14.14 4.27 10.26
C ALA A 328 -13.45 5.60 10.59
N ALA A 329 -14.21 6.69 10.66
CA ALA A 329 -13.71 8.00 11.06
C ALA A 329 -13.25 8.00 12.55
N ALA A 330 -14.00 7.36 13.44
CA ALA A 330 -13.60 7.18 14.84
C ALA A 330 -12.29 6.36 14.96
N ALA A 331 -12.20 5.25 14.23
CA ALA A 331 -10.98 4.44 14.17
C ALA A 331 -9.79 5.23 13.62
N CYS A 332 -9.99 6.02 12.56
CA CYS A 332 -8.96 6.88 11.97
C CYS A 332 -8.44 7.89 13.00
N ILE A 333 -9.31 8.64 13.65
CA ILE A 333 -8.94 9.62 14.66
C ILE A 333 -8.13 8.97 15.79
N ALA A 334 -8.62 7.85 16.34
CA ALA A 334 -7.94 7.14 17.41
C ALA A 334 -6.58 6.59 16.99
N THR A 335 -6.48 6.10 15.74
CA THR A 335 -5.22 5.58 15.20
C THR A 335 -4.18 6.68 15.01
N LEU A 336 -4.57 7.82 14.43
CA LEU A 336 -3.64 8.94 14.22
C LEU A 336 -3.18 9.56 15.55
N ASP A 337 -4.07 9.63 16.53
CA ASP A 337 -3.71 10.07 17.89
C ASP A 337 -2.72 9.09 18.55
N LEU A 338 -2.91 7.79 18.34
CA LEU A 338 -2.03 6.75 18.85
C LEU A 338 -0.64 6.81 18.19
N TYR A 339 -0.56 6.97 16.87
CA TYR A 339 0.73 7.12 16.17
C TYR A 339 1.54 8.28 16.73
N ARG A 340 0.88 9.43 16.96
CA ARG A 340 1.51 10.63 17.54
C ARG A 340 1.87 10.40 19.00
N GLY A 341 0.93 9.89 19.81
CA GLY A 341 1.10 9.73 21.26
C GLY A 341 2.20 8.74 21.64
N GLU A 342 2.42 7.71 20.83
CA GLU A 342 3.47 6.71 21.05
C GLU A 342 4.73 6.95 20.20
N GLY A 343 4.79 8.00 19.39
CA GLY A 343 5.94 8.33 18.56
C GLY A 343 6.30 7.20 17.58
N LEU A 344 5.29 6.55 16.97
CA LEU A 344 5.54 5.32 16.21
C LEU A 344 6.33 5.56 14.91
N PHE A 345 6.27 6.76 14.34
CA PHE A 345 7.05 7.09 13.14
C PHE A 345 8.53 7.24 13.48
N GLU A 346 8.84 7.97 14.54
CA GLU A 346 10.21 8.15 15.06
C GLU A 346 10.80 6.82 15.52
N ARG A 347 9.97 5.99 16.19
CA ARG A 347 10.35 4.63 16.57
C ARG A 347 10.74 3.79 15.35
N ALA A 348 9.92 3.82 14.29
CA ALA A 348 10.20 3.10 13.05
C ALA A 348 11.49 3.60 12.38
N ALA A 349 11.71 4.92 12.35
CA ALA A 349 12.95 5.50 11.84
C ALA A 349 14.17 5.04 12.64
N GLY A 350 14.08 5.03 13.98
CA GLY A 350 15.17 4.58 14.85
C GLY A 350 15.50 3.09 14.73
N LEU A 351 14.49 2.27 14.42
CA LEU A 351 14.64 0.81 14.30
C LEU A 351 15.08 0.36 12.89
N ALA A 352 14.89 1.21 11.87
CA ALA A 352 15.19 0.88 10.48
C ALA A 352 16.63 0.39 10.23
N PRO A 353 17.70 0.98 10.83
CA PRO A 353 19.08 0.49 10.64
C PRO A 353 19.29 -0.92 11.18
N PHE A 354 18.65 -1.26 12.32
CA PHE A 354 18.74 -2.59 12.89
C PHE A 354 17.98 -3.63 12.01
N PHE A 355 16.82 -3.27 11.51
CA PHE A 355 16.04 -4.10 10.59
C PHE A 355 16.83 -4.36 9.29
N GLU A 356 17.41 -3.32 8.69
CA GLU A 356 18.27 -3.41 7.50
C GLU A 356 19.45 -4.37 7.74
N LYS A 357 20.22 -4.15 8.79
CA LYS A 357 21.34 -5.02 9.15
C LYS A 357 20.93 -6.48 9.29
N THR A 358 19.79 -6.71 9.95
CA THR A 358 19.34 -8.08 10.27
C THR A 358 18.79 -8.80 9.04
N VAL A 359 18.05 -8.12 8.16
CA VAL A 359 17.58 -8.74 6.91
C VAL A 359 18.73 -9.03 5.95
N HIS A 360 19.69 -8.10 5.79
CA HIS A 360 20.85 -8.29 4.92
C HIS A 360 21.85 -9.35 5.44
N ALA A 361 21.78 -9.70 6.72
CA ALA A 361 22.54 -10.84 7.26
C ALA A 361 22.10 -12.18 6.62
N LEU A 362 20.92 -12.26 5.95
CA LEU A 362 20.50 -13.45 5.23
C LEU A 362 21.13 -13.61 3.84
N ARG A 363 22.03 -12.72 3.42
CA ARG A 363 22.64 -12.74 2.09
C ARG A 363 23.23 -14.10 1.68
N ASP A 364 23.83 -14.81 2.62
CA ASP A 364 24.46 -16.11 2.37
C ASP A 364 23.53 -17.30 2.73
N ALA A 365 22.25 -17.04 2.99
CA ALA A 365 21.27 -18.11 3.20
C ALA A 365 20.94 -18.84 1.88
N PRO A 366 20.56 -20.12 1.94
CA PRO A 366 20.28 -20.89 0.74
C PRO A 366 19.27 -20.21 -0.19
N PHE A 367 19.56 -20.22 -1.48
CA PHE A 367 18.69 -19.70 -2.53
C PHE A 367 18.42 -18.20 -2.52
N VAL A 368 19.04 -17.43 -1.65
CA VAL A 368 18.89 -15.96 -1.62
C VAL A 368 19.65 -15.36 -2.80
N LYS A 369 18.90 -14.71 -3.71
CA LYS A 369 19.42 -14.07 -4.92
C LYS A 369 19.57 -12.57 -4.77
N ASP A 370 18.68 -11.93 -4.00
CA ASP A 370 18.72 -10.50 -3.73
C ASP A 370 18.01 -10.17 -2.41
N ILE A 371 18.44 -9.11 -1.75
CA ILE A 371 17.79 -8.50 -0.58
C ILE A 371 17.74 -7.00 -0.79
N ARG A 372 16.57 -6.41 -0.56
CA ARG A 372 16.33 -4.98 -0.64
C ARG A 372 15.38 -4.53 0.48
N ASN A 373 15.63 -3.35 1.01
CA ASN A 373 14.82 -2.80 2.09
C ASN A 373 14.83 -1.27 2.08
N LEU A 374 13.83 -0.68 2.75
CA LEU A 374 13.81 0.74 3.08
C LEU A 374 12.89 0.94 4.29
N GLY A 375 13.36 1.61 5.36
CA GLY A 375 12.60 1.68 6.59
C GLY A 375 12.28 0.28 7.15
N LEU A 376 11.04 0.06 7.59
CA LEU A 376 10.58 -1.25 8.09
C LEU A 376 9.84 -2.06 7.00
N VAL A 377 10.40 -2.12 5.81
CA VAL A 377 9.91 -2.98 4.72
C VAL A 377 11.07 -3.61 3.98
N ALA A 378 10.98 -4.91 3.68
CA ALA A 378 12.03 -5.65 2.99
C ALA A 378 11.47 -6.70 2.04
N GLY A 379 12.24 -7.02 1.01
CA GLY A 379 12.02 -8.13 0.09
C GLY A 379 13.27 -9.00 0.00
N ILE A 380 13.11 -10.31 0.12
CA ILE A 380 14.15 -11.31 -0.14
C ILE A 380 13.75 -12.08 -1.39
N GLU A 381 14.49 -11.92 -2.47
CA GLU A 381 14.26 -12.65 -3.71
C GLU A 381 15.04 -13.96 -3.70
N LEU A 382 14.34 -15.04 -4.00
CA LEU A 382 14.89 -16.40 -4.04
C LEU A 382 15.13 -16.82 -5.48
N GLU A 383 16.07 -17.72 -5.66
CA GLU A 383 16.23 -18.45 -6.92
C GLU A 383 14.96 -19.25 -7.22
N SER A 384 14.44 -19.12 -8.43
CA SER A 384 13.29 -19.90 -8.85
C SER A 384 13.60 -21.40 -8.85
N ARG A 385 12.63 -22.20 -8.39
CA ARG A 385 12.72 -23.67 -8.60
C ARG A 385 12.52 -23.96 -10.09
N PRO A 386 13.39 -24.74 -10.72
CA PRO A 386 13.27 -25.07 -12.15
C PRO A 386 11.88 -25.62 -12.50
N GLY A 387 11.22 -25.02 -13.49
CA GLY A 387 9.89 -25.40 -13.94
C GLY A 387 8.72 -25.03 -13.02
N ALA A 388 8.98 -24.43 -11.84
CA ALA A 388 7.95 -24.08 -10.87
C ALA A 388 8.24 -22.71 -10.19
N PRO A 389 8.18 -21.59 -10.93
CA PRO A 389 8.37 -20.25 -10.37
C PRO A 389 7.39 -19.99 -9.22
N GLY A 390 7.86 -19.37 -8.14
CA GLY A 390 7.08 -19.06 -6.94
C GLY A 390 6.92 -20.23 -5.97
N ALA A 391 7.22 -21.46 -6.35
CA ALA A 391 6.99 -22.64 -5.50
C ALA A 391 7.88 -22.62 -4.25
N ARG A 392 9.16 -22.20 -4.36
CA ARG A 392 10.07 -22.11 -3.22
C ARG A 392 9.61 -21.05 -2.22
N ALA A 393 9.23 -19.89 -2.70
CA ALA A 393 8.73 -18.82 -1.82
C ALA A 393 7.40 -19.21 -1.15
N TYR A 394 6.51 -19.91 -1.85
CA TYR A 394 5.30 -20.45 -1.25
C TYR A 394 5.59 -21.49 -0.17
N GLU A 395 6.49 -22.44 -0.41
CA GLU A 395 6.89 -23.42 0.59
C GLU A 395 7.52 -22.77 1.82
N THR A 396 8.41 -21.79 1.59
CA THR A 396 9.00 -20.98 2.67
C THR A 396 7.94 -20.26 3.48
N PHE A 397 6.96 -19.64 2.84
CA PHE A 397 5.81 -18.98 3.50
C PHE A 397 5.03 -19.97 4.40
N VAL A 398 4.71 -21.15 3.88
CA VAL A 398 3.97 -22.17 4.65
C VAL A 398 4.77 -22.63 5.86
N LYS A 399 6.04 -23.01 5.66
CA LYS A 399 6.93 -23.47 6.73
C LYS A 399 7.21 -22.39 7.78
N CYS A 400 7.33 -21.12 7.38
CA CYS A 400 7.43 -20.00 8.33
C CYS A 400 6.17 -19.90 9.21
N PHE A 401 4.98 -20.00 8.60
CA PHE A 401 3.73 -20.01 9.36
C PHE A 401 3.65 -21.18 10.33
N GLU A 402 4.07 -22.39 9.92
CA GLU A 402 4.17 -23.55 10.79
C GLU A 402 5.17 -23.37 11.93
N ALA A 403 6.25 -22.61 11.69
CA ALA A 403 7.25 -22.22 12.67
C ALA A 403 6.85 -21.01 13.55
N GLY A 404 5.62 -20.51 13.44
CA GLY A 404 5.10 -19.41 14.26
C GLY A 404 5.45 -18.01 13.77
N VAL A 405 5.71 -17.84 12.46
CA VAL A 405 6.00 -16.53 11.85
C VAL A 405 5.18 -16.33 10.59
N LEU A 406 4.40 -15.26 10.54
CA LEU A 406 3.66 -14.84 9.34
C LEU A 406 4.52 -13.91 8.49
N ILE A 407 4.77 -14.32 7.24
CA ILE A 407 5.40 -13.51 6.21
C ILE A 407 4.48 -13.45 4.98
N ARG A 408 4.88 -12.69 3.97
CA ARG A 408 4.21 -12.73 2.66
C ARG A 408 5.15 -13.23 1.57
N TYR A 409 4.56 -13.67 0.46
CA TYR A 409 5.32 -13.96 -0.75
C TYR A 409 4.61 -13.41 -2.00
N THR A 410 5.38 -13.12 -3.03
CA THR A 410 4.91 -12.75 -4.37
C THR A 410 5.90 -13.25 -5.41
N GLY A 411 5.46 -14.15 -6.30
CA GLY A 411 6.40 -14.88 -7.15
C GLY A 411 7.48 -15.56 -6.29
N ASP A 412 8.74 -15.33 -6.59
CA ASP A 412 9.88 -15.88 -5.85
C ASP A 412 10.39 -14.92 -4.73
N ILE A 413 9.61 -13.93 -4.33
CA ILE A 413 10.03 -12.93 -3.34
C ILE A 413 9.26 -13.12 -2.03
N LEU A 414 9.99 -13.22 -0.93
CA LEU A 414 9.47 -13.10 0.44
C LEU A 414 9.41 -11.63 0.81
N ALA A 415 8.30 -11.18 1.38
CA ALA A 415 8.10 -9.78 1.74
C ALA A 415 7.76 -9.61 3.22
N PHE A 416 8.34 -8.57 3.81
CA PHE A 416 8.29 -8.25 5.24
C PHE A 416 7.91 -6.80 5.44
N SER A 417 6.99 -6.55 6.36
CA SER A 417 6.55 -5.21 6.76
C SER A 417 5.89 -5.27 8.13
N PRO A 418 6.63 -5.61 9.19
CA PRO A 418 6.04 -5.85 10.51
C PRO A 418 5.32 -4.60 11.04
N PRO A 419 4.39 -4.73 12.00
CA PRO A 419 3.89 -3.59 12.74
C PRO A 419 5.03 -2.72 13.30
N LEU A 420 4.85 -1.39 13.38
CA LEU A 420 5.89 -0.46 13.81
C LEU A 420 6.29 -0.62 15.29
N ILE A 421 5.50 -1.35 16.04
CA ILE A 421 5.75 -1.68 17.46
C ILE A 421 6.71 -2.87 17.65
N ILE A 422 7.16 -3.51 16.58
CA ILE A 422 8.14 -4.62 16.63
C ILE A 422 9.39 -4.19 17.40
N ASP A 423 10.01 -5.10 18.14
CA ASP A 423 11.28 -4.89 18.83
C ASP A 423 12.43 -5.70 18.18
N GLU A 424 13.66 -5.46 18.64
CA GLU A 424 14.86 -6.10 18.11
C GLU A 424 14.84 -7.62 18.29
N ALA A 425 14.32 -8.13 19.42
CA ALA A 425 14.24 -9.58 19.69
C ALA A 425 13.25 -10.25 18.71
N GLN A 426 12.14 -9.57 18.42
CA GLN A 426 11.16 -10.03 17.45
C GLN A 426 11.69 -9.96 16.02
N ILE A 427 12.49 -8.95 15.66
CA ILE A 427 13.19 -8.89 14.37
C ILE A 427 14.16 -10.05 14.22
N HIS A 428 14.94 -10.38 15.27
CA HIS A 428 15.79 -11.57 15.27
C HIS A 428 14.96 -12.85 15.10
N THR A 429 13.89 -13.02 15.87
CA THR A 429 13.00 -14.18 15.76
C THR A 429 12.46 -14.33 14.33
N LEU A 430 12.02 -13.24 13.72
CA LEU A 430 11.51 -13.21 12.34
C LEU A 430 12.55 -13.73 11.34
N PHE A 431 13.73 -13.14 11.31
CA PHE A 431 14.74 -13.46 10.28
C PHE A 431 15.51 -14.74 10.57
N ASP A 432 15.73 -15.11 11.83
CA ASP A 432 16.31 -16.40 12.21
C ASP A 432 15.38 -17.57 11.83
N THR A 433 14.06 -17.38 11.96
CA THR A 433 13.08 -18.38 11.51
C THR A 433 13.14 -18.53 9.98
N VAL A 434 13.18 -17.42 9.24
CA VAL A 434 13.33 -17.46 7.78
C VAL A 434 14.61 -18.17 7.37
N ARG A 435 15.74 -17.88 8.00
CA ARG A 435 17.03 -18.54 7.74
C ARG A 435 16.94 -20.07 7.98
N LYS A 436 16.37 -20.48 9.10
CA LYS A 436 16.19 -21.91 9.42
C LYS A 436 15.29 -22.60 8.41
N VAL A 437 14.21 -21.96 8.01
CA VAL A 437 13.28 -22.50 7.01
C VAL A 437 13.94 -22.64 5.64
N LEU A 438 14.69 -21.62 5.18
CA LEU A 438 15.42 -21.66 3.91
C LEU A 438 16.42 -22.83 3.85
N ALA A 439 16.98 -23.26 4.95
CA ALA A 439 17.84 -24.44 5.00
C ALA A 439 17.09 -25.79 4.86
N THR A 440 15.76 -25.76 4.83
CA THR A 440 14.91 -26.98 4.74
C THR A 440 14.03 -27.03 3.49
N VAL A 441 14.10 -26.00 2.63
CA VAL A 441 13.41 -25.97 1.32
C VAL A 441 14.39 -26.36 0.21
N ASP A 442 13.84 -26.91 -0.90
CA ASP A 442 14.67 -27.29 -2.08
C ASP A 442 14.81 -26.14 -3.07
#